data_a947d4f9c762bbd9ee4c6dc3f1640bc0
#
_entry.id   a947d4f9c762bbd9ee4c6dc3f1640bc0
#
_cell.length_a   1.000
_cell.length_b   1.000
_cell.length_c   1.000
_cell.angle_alpha   90.00
_cell.angle_beta   90.00
_cell.angle_gamma   90.00
#
_symmetry.space_group_name_H-M   'P 1'
#
loop_
_entity.id
_entity.type
_entity.pdbx_description
1 polymer ?
#
loop_
_entity_poly.entity_id
_entity_poly.type
_entity_poly.pdbx_seq_one_letter_code
_entity_poly.pdbx_strand_id
1 'polypeptide(L)'
;RVHRPLRVPDPDEQILLRDINALSRRPPLVTDDVGTLVDSANMLDYLDRRVGAEKAFIPADGVERTRVMALIGLAIGAIDKSVAAYYERGKRPEEKWHYPWLNQLLEQSKDGFEALEAEAAEPWLAGESMTQADISTVAFWGFATHNRPDDAPPLDSPKLAALFKPPNGPPNIGKSLTPGRSQALTC
;
A
#
# COMPACT_ATOMS: atom_id res chain seq x y z
N ARG A 1 -1.34 -19.11 14.00
CA ARG A 1 -2.09 -18.08 13.22
C ARG A 1 -2.87 -18.79 12.13
N VAL A 2 -4.20 -18.59 12.08
CA VAL A 2 -5.04 -19.16 11.03
C VAL A 2 -4.80 -18.33 9.77
N HIS A 3 -4.16 -18.91 8.74
CA HIS A 3 -4.11 -18.32 7.40
C HIS A 3 -5.57 -18.16 6.92
N ARG A 4 -6.02 -16.92 6.80
CA ARG A 4 -7.28 -16.67 6.09
C ARG A 4 -7.05 -16.94 4.60
N PRO A 5 -7.79 -17.84 3.98
CA PRO A 5 -7.70 -18.04 2.55
C PRO A 5 -8.01 -16.72 1.84
N LEU A 6 -7.24 -16.42 0.79
CA LEU A 6 -7.54 -15.30 -0.10
C LEU A 6 -8.97 -15.46 -0.60
N ARG A 7 -9.83 -14.46 -0.33
CA ARG A 7 -11.18 -14.46 -0.87
C ARG A 7 -11.09 -14.44 -2.40
N VAL A 8 -11.47 -15.54 -3.02
CA VAL A 8 -11.68 -15.56 -4.46
C VAL A 8 -12.93 -14.71 -4.72
N PRO A 9 -12.87 -13.70 -5.59
CA PRO A 9 -14.07 -12.93 -5.94
C PRO A 9 -15.13 -13.85 -6.54
N ASP A 10 -16.41 -13.52 -6.28
CA ASP A 10 -17.54 -14.16 -6.93
C ASP A 10 -17.38 -14.02 -8.47
N PRO A 11 -17.74 -15.04 -9.27
CA PRO A 11 -17.71 -14.94 -10.73
C PRO A 11 -18.45 -13.72 -11.29
N ASP A 12 -19.59 -13.36 -10.72
CA ASP A 12 -20.38 -12.20 -11.14
C ASP A 12 -19.65 -10.88 -10.78
N GLU A 13 -19.04 -10.80 -9.61
CA GLU A 13 -18.17 -9.67 -9.24
C GLU A 13 -16.98 -9.53 -10.20
N GLN A 14 -16.41 -10.63 -10.67
CA GLN A 14 -15.30 -10.62 -11.63
C GLN A 14 -15.73 -10.11 -13.02
N ILE A 15 -16.92 -10.51 -13.49
CA ILE A 15 -17.46 -10.04 -14.77
C ILE A 15 -17.69 -8.54 -14.70
N LEU A 16 -18.42 -8.07 -13.68
CA LEU A 16 -18.67 -6.64 -13.48
C LEU A 16 -17.38 -5.83 -13.39
N LEU A 17 -16.38 -6.36 -12.67
CA LEU A 17 -15.10 -5.68 -12.53
C LEU A 17 -14.33 -5.61 -13.86
N ARG A 18 -14.42 -6.62 -14.73
CA ARG A 18 -13.82 -6.62 -16.06
C ARG A 18 -14.44 -5.57 -17.00
N ASP A 19 -15.74 -5.36 -16.89
CA ASP A 19 -16.43 -4.33 -17.66
C ASP A 19 -15.96 -2.92 -17.29
N ILE A 20 -15.64 -2.72 -16.01
CA ILE A 20 -15.14 -1.43 -15.49
C ILE A 20 -13.63 -1.29 -15.68
N ASN A 21 -12.88 -2.36 -15.49
CA ASN A 21 -11.41 -2.38 -15.48
C ASN A 21 -10.88 -3.68 -16.09
N ALA A 22 -10.27 -3.59 -17.26
CA ALA A 22 -9.72 -4.73 -17.99
C ALA A 22 -8.73 -5.60 -17.19
N LEU A 23 -8.02 -5.01 -16.20
CA LEU A 23 -7.11 -5.73 -15.31
C LEU A 23 -7.81 -6.44 -14.16
N SER A 24 -9.11 -6.22 -13.96
CA SER A 24 -9.88 -6.70 -12.81
C SER A 24 -9.22 -6.39 -11.44
N ARG A 25 -8.42 -5.31 -11.37
CA ARG A 25 -7.80 -4.83 -10.12
C ARG A 25 -8.77 -3.95 -9.35
N ARG A 26 -8.70 -4.01 -8.04
CA ARG A 26 -9.53 -3.22 -7.12
C ARG A 26 -8.65 -2.35 -6.22
N PRO A 27 -9.14 -1.15 -5.84
CA PRO A 27 -10.33 -0.47 -6.37
C PRO A 27 -10.05 0.18 -7.74
N PRO A 28 -11.01 0.28 -8.68
CA PRO A 28 -11.00 1.25 -9.77
C PRO A 28 -11.64 2.57 -9.31
N LEU A 29 -11.24 3.69 -9.90
CA LEU A 29 -11.93 4.98 -9.77
C LEU A 29 -12.55 5.34 -11.11
N VAL A 30 -13.87 5.39 -11.15
CA VAL A 30 -14.63 5.83 -12.35
C VAL A 30 -14.86 7.33 -12.24
N THR A 31 -14.54 8.06 -13.30
CA THR A 31 -14.66 9.52 -13.40
C THR A 31 -15.44 9.92 -14.62
N ASP A 32 -16.09 11.09 -14.58
CA ASP A 32 -16.90 11.60 -15.69
C ASP A 32 -16.06 12.18 -16.84
N ASP A 33 -14.82 12.60 -16.54
CA ASP A 33 -13.95 13.36 -17.46
C ASP A 33 -12.89 12.49 -18.16
N VAL A 34 -12.31 11.50 -17.46
CA VAL A 34 -11.22 10.67 -18.01
C VAL A 34 -11.54 9.17 -18.02
N GLY A 35 -12.75 8.80 -17.61
CA GLY A 35 -13.17 7.39 -17.55
C GLY A 35 -12.58 6.67 -16.34
N THR A 36 -12.16 5.42 -16.52
CA THR A 36 -11.69 4.57 -15.42
C THR A 36 -10.19 4.70 -15.20
N LEU A 37 -9.83 5.13 -13.99
CA LEU A 37 -8.45 5.11 -13.49
C LEU A 37 -8.19 3.84 -12.69
N VAL A 38 -7.03 3.25 -12.91
CA VAL A 38 -6.50 2.12 -12.16
C VAL A 38 -5.14 2.49 -11.63
N ASP A 39 -4.70 1.78 -10.57
CA ASP A 39 -3.50 2.08 -9.80
C ASP A 39 -3.67 3.24 -8.81
N SER A 40 -3.34 2.95 -7.55
CA SER A 40 -3.60 3.89 -6.45
C SER A 40 -2.81 5.20 -6.56
N ALA A 41 -1.58 5.18 -7.09
CA ALA A 41 -0.79 6.39 -7.24
C ALA A 41 -1.43 7.35 -8.25
N ASN A 42 -1.90 6.82 -9.39
CA ASN A 42 -2.59 7.62 -10.41
C ASN A 42 -3.92 8.17 -9.90
N MET A 43 -4.69 7.35 -9.18
CA MET A 43 -5.97 7.78 -8.60
C MET A 43 -5.78 8.90 -7.58
N LEU A 44 -4.77 8.79 -6.72
CA LEU A 44 -4.48 9.77 -5.69
C LEU A 44 -3.95 11.08 -6.28
N ASP A 45 -3.06 11.04 -7.29
CA ASP A 45 -2.61 12.24 -8.01
C ASP A 45 -3.78 12.95 -8.73
N TYR A 46 -4.69 12.18 -9.33
CA TYR A 46 -5.90 12.75 -9.92
C TYR A 46 -6.79 13.45 -8.86
N LEU A 47 -7.02 12.82 -7.73
CA LEU A 47 -7.82 13.41 -6.65
C LEU A 47 -7.18 14.66 -6.07
N ASP A 48 -5.86 14.67 -5.86
CA ASP A 48 -5.11 15.83 -5.38
C ASP A 48 -5.24 17.03 -6.32
N ARG A 49 -5.16 16.78 -7.64
CA ARG A 49 -5.37 17.86 -8.64
C ARG A 49 -6.78 18.44 -8.60
N ARG A 50 -7.77 17.65 -8.21
CA ARG A 50 -9.17 18.11 -8.14
C ARG A 50 -9.48 18.90 -6.87
N VAL A 51 -8.82 18.62 -5.76
CA VAL A 51 -9.08 19.33 -4.49
C VAL A 51 -8.33 20.65 -4.38
N GLY A 52 -7.36 20.89 -5.27
CA GLY A 52 -6.54 22.10 -5.29
C GLY A 52 -5.35 22.04 -4.33
N ALA A 53 -4.36 22.91 -4.58
CA ALA A 53 -3.05 22.87 -3.93
C ALA A 53 -3.09 22.96 -2.40
N GLU A 54 -4.06 23.67 -1.84
CA GLU A 54 -4.18 23.83 -0.36
C GLU A 54 -4.61 22.56 0.38
N LYS A 55 -5.25 21.62 -0.34
CA LYS A 55 -5.75 20.36 0.22
C LYS A 55 -5.02 19.14 -0.31
N ALA A 56 -4.16 19.32 -1.31
CA ALA A 56 -3.41 18.25 -1.91
C ALA A 56 -2.34 17.72 -0.96
N PHE A 57 -2.17 16.39 -0.95
CA PHE A 57 -1.10 15.71 -0.22
C PHE A 57 0.17 15.53 -1.05
N ILE A 58 0.12 15.81 -2.35
CA ILE A 58 1.26 15.83 -3.25
C ILE A 58 1.49 17.27 -3.69
N PRO A 59 2.69 17.85 -3.49
CA PRO A 59 3.00 19.19 -3.99
C PRO A 59 2.71 19.33 -5.48
N ALA A 60 2.28 20.51 -5.92
CA ALA A 60 1.84 20.72 -7.30
C ALA A 60 2.96 20.53 -8.32
N ASP A 61 4.18 20.98 -7.99
CA ASP A 61 5.36 20.94 -8.87
C ASP A 61 6.68 21.00 -8.08
N GLY A 62 7.80 21.12 -8.80
CA GLY A 62 9.11 21.38 -8.22
C GLY A 62 9.79 20.18 -7.59
N VAL A 63 10.87 20.47 -6.86
CA VAL A 63 11.73 19.46 -6.20
C VAL A 63 10.97 18.72 -5.11
N GLU A 64 10.12 19.42 -4.38
CA GLU A 64 9.30 18.82 -3.31
C GLU A 64 8.36 17.75 -3.85
N ARG A 65 7.68 18.05 -4.98
CA ARG A 65 6.87 17.03 -5.66
C ARG A 65 7.70 15.82 -6.05
N THR A 66 8.87 16.07 -6.64
CA THR A 66 9.77 14.98 -7.09
C THR A 66 10.19 14.11 -5.91
N ARG A 67 10.52 14.72 -4.76
CA ARG A 67 10.87 14.00 -3.54
C ARG A 67 9.70 13.15 -3.03
N VAL A 68 8.51 13.73 -2.91
CA VAL A 68 7.32 12.99 -2.47
C VAL A 68 7.01 11.83 -3.41
N MET A 69 7.07 12.05 -4.73
CA MET A 69 6.83 10.99 -5.72
C MET A 69 7.90 9.89 -5.67
N ALA A 70 9.16 10.23 -5.40
CA ALA A 70 10.23 9.24 -5.22
C ALA A 70 9.97 8.33 -4.00
N LEU A 71 9.56 8.91 -2.87
CA LEU A 71 9.19 8.16 -1.67
C LEU A 71 7.96 7.26 -1.90
N ILE A 72 6.94 7.77 -2.60
CA ILE A 72 5.78 6.96 -3.01
C ILE A 72 6.21 5.79 -3.90
N GLY A 73 7.07 6.05 -4.90
CA GLY A 73 7.58 5.02 -5.80
C GLY A 73 8.36 3.93 -5.07
N LEU A 74 9.19 4.31 -4.10
CA LEU A 74 9.91 3.36 -3.25
C LEU A 74 8.97 2.52 -2.39
N ALA A 75 7.95 3.16 -1.79
CA ALA A 75 6.93 2.46 -1.01
C ALA A 75 6.12 1.47 -1.85
N ILE A 76 5.73 1.84 -3.08
CA ILE A 76 5.07 0.94 -4.03
C ILE A 76 5.97 -0.23 -4.40
N GLY A 77 7.24 0.02 -4.71
CA GLY A 77 8.21 -1.04 -5.00
C GLY A 77 8.36 -2.03 -3.86
N ALA A 78 8.46 -1.54 -2.62
CA ALA A 78 8.56 -2.39 -1.44
C ALA A 78 7.32 -3.25 -1.21
N ILE A 79 6.11 -2.65 -1.33
CA ILE A 79 4.87 -3.40 -1.12
C ILE A 79 4.59 -4.41 -2.24
N ASP A 80 4.93 -4.11 -3.49
CA ASP A 80 4.75 -5.05 -4.59
C ASP A 80 5.55 -6.34 -4.36
N LYS A 81 6.73 -6.25 -3.78
CA LYS A 81 7.53 -7.43 -3.40
C LYS A 81 6.87 -8.22 -2.26
N SER A 82 6.37 -7.53 -1.23
CA SER A 82 5.60 -8.18 -0.16
C SER A 82 4.36 -8.89 -0.69
N VAL A 83 3.60 -8.25 -1.58
CA VAL A 83 2.39 -8.83 -2.18
C VAL A 83 2.73 -10.03 -3.06
N ALA A 84 3.81 -9.96 -3.84
CA ALA A 84 4.27 -11.09 -4.64
C ALA A 84 4.65 -12.30 -3.76
N ALA A 85 5.38 -12.07 -2.67
CA ALA A 85 5.73 -13.11 -1.69
C ALA A 85 4.47 -13.70 -1.02
N TYR A 86 3.52 -12.85 -0.64
CA TYR A 86 2.24 -13.26 -0.07
C TYR A 86 1.44 -14.15 -1.03
N TYR A 87 1.40 -13.81 -2.33
CA TYR A 87 0.70 -14.61 -3.32
C TYR A 87 1.43 -15.92 -3.65
N GLU A 88 2.76 -15.94 -3.67
CA GLU A 88 3.52 -17.18 -3.85
C GLU A 88 3.15 -18.19 -2.77
N ARG A 89 3.08 -17.76 -1.50
CA ARG A 89 2.70 -18.62 -0.37
C ARG A 89 1.20 -18.92 -0.29
N GLY A 90 0.36 -17.98 -0.70
CA GLY A 90 -1.09 -18.12 -0.57
C GLY A 90 -1.79 -18.84 -1.72
N LYS A 91 -1.19 -18.87 -2.90
CA LYS A 91 -1.78 -19.45 -4.13
C LYS A 91 -1.14 -20.75 -4.57
N ARG A 92 -0.02 -21.12 -4.01
CA ARG A 92 0.67 -22.36 -4.31
C ARG A 92 0.76 -23.26 -3.08
N PRO A 93 0.68 -24.57 -3.22
CA PRO A 93 1.02 -25.47 -2.14
C PRO A 93 2.53 -25.40 -1.88
N GLU A 94 2.94 -25.64 -0.64
CA GLU A 94 4.30 -25.40 -0.16
C GLU A 94 5.37 -26.17 -0.96
N GLU A 95 5.09 -27.37 -1.38
CA GLU A 95 6.00 -28.19 -2.20
C GLU A 95 6.29 -27.62 -3.59
N LYS A 96 5.55 -26.57 -3.99
CA LYS A 96 5.72 -25.84 -5.26
C LYS A 96 6.27 -24.43 -5.08
N TRP A 97 6.62 -24.03 -3.88
CA TRP A 97 7.25 -22.73 -3.66
C TRP A 97 8.68 -22.73 -4.19
N HIS A 98 9.04 -21.66 -4.86
CA HIS A 98 10.42 -21.42 -5.26
C HIS A 98 11.12 -20.57 -4.20
N TYR A 99 11.67 -21.23 -3.18
CA TYR A 99 12.28 -20.55 -2.03
C TYR A 99 13.33 -19.49 -2.38
N PRO A 100 14.25 -19.67 -3.36
CA PRO A 100 15.20 -18.62 -3.73
C PRO A 100 14.49 -17.34 -4.18
N TRP A 101 13.41 -17.46 -4.97
CA TRP A 101 12.60 -16.33 -5.42
C TRP A 101 11.82 -15.71 -4.28
N LEU A 102 11.19 -16.51 -3.45
CA LEU A 102 10.45 -16.04 -2.28
C LEU A 102 11.34 -15.24 -1.32
N ASN A 103 12.54 -15.74 -1.02
CA ASN A 103 13.50 -15.05 -0.18
C ASN A 103 13.95 -13.74 -0.82
N GLN A 104 14.25 -13.70 -2.11
CA GLN A 104 14.59 -12.49 -2.83
C GLN A 104 13.49 -11.43 -2.74
N LEU A 105 12.22 -11.81 -2.89
CA LEU A 105 11.08 -10.90 -2.75
C LEU A 105 10.98 -10.33 -1.33
N LEU A 106 11.17 -11.17 -0.30
CA LEU A 106 11.12 -10.74 1.10
C LEU A 106 12.29 -9.82 1.45
N GLU A 107 13.48 -10.08 0.94
CA GLU A 107 14.66 -9.20 1.10
C GLU A 107 14.45 -7.86 0.40
N GLN A 108 14.05 -7.84 -0.88
CA GLN A 108 13.79 -6.61 -1.63
C GLN A 108 12.70 -5.75 -0.96
N SER A 109 11.67 -6.39 -0.41
CA SER A 109 10.66 -5.67 0.35
C SER A 109 11.24 -5.05 1.62
N LYS A 110 12.06 -5.80 2.35
CA LYS A 110 12.75 -5.33 3.56
C LYS A 110 13.65 -4.14 3.23
N ASP A 111 14.52 -4.29 2.24
CA ASP A 111 15.46 -3.23 1.82
C ASP A 111 14.72 -1.94 1.42
N GLY A 112 13.57 -2.06 0.73
CA GLY A 112 12.75 -0.92 0.37
C GLY A 112 12.16 -0.19 1.58
N PHE A 113 11.69 -0.91 2.61
CA PHE A 113 11.21 -0.28 3.83
C PHE A 113 12.35 0.26 4.72
N GLU A 114 13.50 -0.38 4.74
CA GLU A 114 14.70 0.14 5.41
C GLU A 114 15.21 1.43 4.74
N ALA A 115 15.17 1.51 3.41
CA ALA A 115 15.49 2.72 2.70
C ALA A 115 14.50 3.86 3.02
N LEU A 116 13.20 3.58 3.11
CA LEU A 116 12.21 4.56 3.57
C LEU A 116 12.45 5.00 5.02
N GLU A 117 12.81 4.07 5.90
CA GLU A 117 13.18 4.36 7.29
C GLU A 117 14.40 5.29 7.37
N ALA A 118 15.40 5.05 6.52
CA ALA A 118 16.62 5.88 6.47
C ALA A 118 16.34 7.29 5.95
N GLU A 119 15.45 7.43 4.95
CA GLU A 119 15.03 8.71 4.36
C GLU A 119 14.03 9.48 5.23
N ALA A 120 13.41 8.83 6.22
CA ALA A 120 12.38 9.44 7.03
C ALA A 120 12.88 10.66 7.80
N ALA A 121 12.32 11.83 7.46
CA ALA A 121 12.45 13.06 8.24
C ALA A 121 11.47 13.06 9.43
N GLU A 122 11.55 14.09 10.25
CA GLU A 122 10.63 14.34 11.35
C GLU A 122 9.96 15.70 11.16
N PRO A 123 8.67 15.84 11.47
CA PRO A 123 7.75 14.81 11.98
C PRO A 123 7.15 13.88 10.93
N TRP A 124 7.34 14.14 9.63
CA TRP A 124 6.77 13.39 8.51
C TRP A 124 7.86 12.91 7.55
N LEU A 125 7.56 11.90 6.75
CA LEU A 125 8.52 11.23 5.87
C LEU A 125 9.25 12.20 4.92
N ALA A 126 8.52 13.18 4.39
CA ALA A 126 9.07 14.18 3.47
C ALA A 126 9.49 15.51 4.14
N GLY A 127 9.25 15.71 5.45
CA GLY A 127 9.61 16.94 6.18
C GLY A 127 8.52 17.43 7.14
N GLU A 128 8.20 18.72 7.07
CA GLU A 128 7.35 19.42 8.07
C GLU A 128 5.85 19.11 7.96
N SER A 129 5.38 18.68 6.80
CA SER A 129 3.96 18.45 6.52
C SER A 129 3.70 17.03 6.08
N MET A 130 2.55 16.49 6.50
CA MET A 130 2.07 15.19 6.05
C MET A 130 1.78 15.21 4.55
N THR A 131 2.29 14.22 3.83
CA THR A 131 2.14 14.06 2.40
C THR A 131 1.52 12.72 2.04
N GLN A 132 1.23 12.52 0.76
CA GLN A 132 0.79 11.21 0.26
C GLN A 132 1.86 10.12 0.47
N ALA A 133 3.14 10.48 0.56
CA ALA A 133 4.20 9.53 0.87
C ALA A 133 3.99 8.88 2.25
N ASP A 134 3.59 9.67 3.26
CA ASP A 134 3.30 9.17 4.61
C ASP A 134 2.12 8.20 4.60
N ILE A 135 1.03 8.59 3.94
CA ILE A 135 -0.19 7.79 3.86
C ILE A 135 0.09 6.45 3.16
N SER A 136 0.76 6.49 2.01
CA SER A 136 1.09 5.30 1.23
C SER A 136 2.05 4.38 1.99
N THR A 137 3.12 4.94 2.57
CA THR A 137 4.12 4.18 3.31
C THR A 137 3.52 3.49 4.52
N VAL A 138 2.71 4.20 5.31
CA VAL A 138 2.04 3.63 6.50
C VAL A 138 1.10 2.50 6.10
N ALA A 139 0.30 2.70 5.04
CA ALA A 139 -0.61 1.67 4.55
C ALA A 139 0.14 0.41 4.09
N PHE A 140 1.21 0.59 3.32
CA PHE A 140 1.98 -0.50 2.74
C PHE A 140 2.85 -1.22 3.78
N TRP A 141 3.52 -0.47 4.66
CA TRP A 141 4.29 -1.03 5.76
C TRP A 141 3.41 -1.84 6.72
N GLY A 142 2.21 -1.31 7.04
CA GLY A 142 1.25 -2.01 7.88
C GLY A 142 0.78 -3.33 7.25
N PHE A 143 0.50 -3.35 5.94
CA PHE A 143 0.19 -4.59 5.22
C PHE A 143 1.37 -5.56 5.22
N ALA A 144 2.58 -5.07 4.87
CA ALA A 144 3.78 -5.89 4.80
C ALA A 144 4.11 -6.53 6.16
N THR A 145 4.04 -5.77 7.23
CA THR A 145 4.28 -6.26 8.60
C THR A 145 3.23 -7.28 9.03
N HIS A 146 1.94 -7.01 8.73
CA HIS A 146 0.85 -7.92 9.12
C HIS A 146 0.90 -9.27 8.39
N ASN A 147 1.31 -9.26 7.13
CA ASN A 147 1.30 -10.45 6.25
C ASN A 147 2.70 -11.10 6.11
N ARG A 148 3.71 -10.57 6.81
CA ARG A 148 5.05 -11.14 6.76
C ARG A 148 5.06 -12.52 7.43
N PRO A 149 5.68 -13.53 6.81
CA PRO A 149 5.78 -14.86 7.42
C PRO A 149 6.66 -14.83 8.66
N ASP A 150 6.35 -15.70 9.63
CA ASP A 150 7.08 -15.77 10.90
C ASP A 150 8.55 -16.22 10.74
N ASP A 151 8.87 -16.90 9.64
CA ASP A 151 10.20 -17.36 9.27
C ASP A 151 11.03 -16.33 8.47
N ALA A 152 10.44 -15.18 8.12
CA ALA A 152 11.14 -14.10 7.44
C ALA A 152 11.75 -13.10 8.44
N PRO A 153 12.90 -12.46 8.12
CA PRO A 153 13.48 -11.41 8.94
C PRO A 153 12.46 -10.30 9.23
N PRO A 154 12.35 -9.78 10.46
CA PRO A 154 11.42 -8.71 10.80
C PRO A 154 11.73 -7.42 10.04
N LEU A 155 10.72 -6.56 9.86
CA LEU A 155 10.92 -5.19 9.39
C LEU A 155 11.25 -4.32 10.61
N ASP A 156 12.53 -3.98 10.76
CA ASP A 156 13.00 -3.07 11.81
C ASP A 156 12.93 -1.63 11.30
N SER A 157 11.80 -0.97 11.54
CA SER A 157 11.50 0.36 11.03
C SER A 157 10.79 1.20 12.09
N PRO A 158 11.50 1.67 13.13
CA PRO A 158 10.91 2.37 14.27
C PRO A 158 10.26 3.71 13.90
N LYS A 159 10.80 4.48 12.95
CA LYS A 159 10.19 5.73 12.49
C LYS A 159 8.90 5.45 11.70
N LEU A 160 8.91 4.46 10.81
CA LEU A 160 7.70 4.05 10.09
C LEU A 160 6.65 3.52 11.05
N ALA A 161 7.07 2.77 12.09
CA ALA A 161 6.16 2.33 13.15
C ALA A 161 5.57 3.50 13.96
N ALA A 162 6.34 4.56 14.19
CA ALA A 162 5.87 5.78 14.82
C ALA A 162 4.86 6.53 13.95
N LEU A 163 5.09 6.64 12.63
CA LEU A 163 4.14 7.20 11.67
C LEU A 163 2.83 6.39 11.62
N PHE A 164 2.91 5.05 11.76
CA PHE A 164 1.73 4.18 11.83
C PHE A 164 0.85 4.45 13.06
N LYS A 165 1.44 4.90 14.16
CA LYS A 165 0.75 5.23 15.42
C LYS A 165 1.12 6.64 15.88
N PRO A 166 0.84 7.69 15.10
CA PRO A 166 1.25 9.02 15.48
C PRO A 166 0.52 9.44 16.76
N PRO A 167 1.23 9.98 17.77
CA PRO A 167 0.63 10.44 19.04
C PRO A 167 -0.39 11.57 18.82
N ASN A 168 -0.24 12.34 17.74
CA ASN A 168 -1.11 13.49 17.37
C ASN A 168 -1.58 13.41 15.91
N GLY A 169 -1.48 12.24 15.28
CA GLY A 169 -1.91 12.05 13.89
C GLY A 169 -3.43 12.05 13.73
N PRO A 170 -3.94 12.18 12.49
CA PRO A 170 -5.37 12.06 12.27
C PRO A 170 -5.85 10.73 12.87
N PRO A 171 -6.94 10.77 13.65
CA PRO A 171 -7.43 9.57 14.31
C PRO A 171 -7.73 8.54 13.24
N ASN A 172 -7.03 7.40 13.24
CA ASN A 172 -7.36 6.18 12.52
C ASN A 172 -6.59 5.78 11.24
N ILE A 173 -5.45 6.32 10.86
CA ILE A 173 -4.69 5.68 9.78
C ILE A 173 -4.44 4.20 10.15
N GLY A 174 -3.97 3.91 11.37
CA GLY A 174 -3.76 2.54 11.83
C GLY A 174 -5.03 1.72 12.08
N LYS A 175 -6.15 2.34 12.45
CA LYS A 175 -7.41 1.62 12.69
C LYS A 175 -8.16 1.25 11.41
N SER A 176 -8.01 2.04 10.36
CA SER A 176 -8.60 1.73 9.05
C SER A 176 -7.93 0.52 8.38
N LEU A 177 -6.69 0.21 8.76
CA LEU A 177 -5.91 -0.90 8.20
C LEU A 177 -6.06 -2.22 8.97
N THR A 178 -6.61 -2.20 10.16
CA THR A 178 -7.03 -3.44 10.83
C THR A 178 -8.24 -4.00 10.08
N PRO A 179 -8.23 -5.28 9.64
CA PRO A 179 -9.38 -5.88 9.01
C PRO A 179 -10.53 -5.88 10.02
N GLY A 180 -11.38 -4.85 9.93
CA GLY A 180 -12.64 -4.82 10.65
C GLY A 180 -13.39 -6.09 10.29
N ARG A 181 -14.03 -6.73 11.28
CA ARG A 181 -15.00 -7.81 11.04
C ARG A 181 -15.92 -7.33 9.94
N SER A 182 -15.94 -8.06 8.83
CA SER A 182 -16.92 -7.90 7.78
C SER A 182 -18.31 -7.83 8.45
N GLN A 183 -18.86 -6.63 8.60
CA GLN A 183 -20.30 -6.51 8.76
C GLN A 183 -20.86 -6.92 7.43
N ALA A 184 -21.53 -8.06 7.43
CA ALA A 184 -22.37 -8.48 6.33
C ALA A 184 -23.33 -7.34 6.01
N LEU A 185 -23.17 -6.73 4.84
CA LEU A 185 -24.23 -5.94 4.24
C LEU A 185 -25.32 -6.95 3.84
N THR A 186 -26.26 -7.17 4.74
CA THR A 186 -27.56 -7.73 4.42
C THR A 186 -28.37 -6.61 3.75
N CYS A 187 -28.64 -6.76 2.49
CA CYS A 187 -29.81 -6.26 1.79
C CYS A 187 -30.33 -7.36 0.89
#